data_b5517cec6ffa0955ee97adc540f75a65
#
_entry.id   b5517cec6ffa0955ee97adc540f75a65
#
_cell.length_a   1.000
_cell.length_b   1.000
_cell.length_c   1.000
_cell.angle_alpha   90.00
_cell.angle_beta   90.00
_cell.angle_gamma   90.00
#
_symmetry.space_group_name_H-M   'P 1'
#
loop_
_entity.id
_entity.type
_entity.pdbx_description
1 polymer ?
#
loop_
_entity_poly.entity_id
_entity_poly.type
_entity_poly.pdbx_seq_one_letter_code
_entity_poly.pdbx_strand_id
1 'polypeptide(L)'
;IFLLWGWILTGAGISNFIILRVLRSKEAFDLMGPYSLGNWALFLLVGFIFMFILLRKLNRERKVYSHLDSYFNKLWQVTVAAFFVGTFICIRLGIIPPPIMLLIAGLATTVSGLFIRFKPLVIGGISFFLFSMAATFINNEYIALLTSAAIVCGYLIPGYFLKSAKEQQNV
;
A
#
# COMPACT_ATOMS: atom_id res chain seq x y z
N ILE A 1 0.05 6.21 -10.40
CA ILE A 1 0.52 5.00 -9.66
C ILE A 1 -0.05 5.02 -8.24
N PHE A 2 0.18 6.07 -7.41
CA PHE A 2 -0.32 6.15 -6.02
C PHE A 2 -1.84 5.99 -5.90
N LEU A 3 -2.62 6.65 -6.77
CA LEU A 3 -4.07 6.52 -6.78
C LEU A 3 -4.54 5.10 -7.12
N LEU A 4 -3.90 4.45 -8.10
CA LEU A 4 -4.21 3.08 -8.48
C LEU A 4 -4.00 2.12 -7.29
N TRP A 5 -2.81 2.15 -6.70
CA TRP A 5 -2.50 1.34 -5.52
C TRP A 5 -3.36 1.71 -4.31
N GLY A 6 -3.63 3.01 -4.11
CA GLY A 6 -4.50 3.48 -3.04
C GLY A 6 -5.89 2.84 -3.12
N TRP A 7 -6.55 2.85 -4.28
CA TRP A 7 -7.87 2.25 -4.45
C TRP A 7 -7.87 0.72 -4.32
N ILE A 8 -6.90 0.04 -4.94
CA ILE A 8 -6.79 -1.42 -4.89
C ILE A 8 -6.57 -1.90 -3.47
N LEU A 9 -5.62 -1.31 -2.75
CA LEU A 9 -5.29 -1.74 -1.38
C LEU A 9 -6.37 -1.33 -0.37
N THR A 10 -7.06 -0.20 -0.56
CA THR A 10 -8.24 0.16 0.26
C THR A 10 -9.35 -0.87 0.07
N GLY A 11 -9.64 -1.25 -1.17
CA GLY A 11 -10.60 -2.32 -1.48
C GLY A 11 -10.19 -3.66 -0.86
N ALA A 12 -8.90 -4.01 -0.92
CA ALA A 12 -8.37 -5.21 -0.28
C ALA A 12 -8.60 -5.22 1.23
N GLY A 13 -8.35 -4.10 1.91
CA GLY A 13 -8.52 -3.99 3.36
C GLY A 13 -10.00 -4.08 3.77
N ILE A 14 -10.90 -3.41 3.04
CA ILE A 14 -12.34 -3.46 3.30
C ILE A 14 -12.87 -4.89 3.08
N SER A 15 -12.51 -5.54 1.95
CA SER A 15 -12.93 -6.91 1.69
C SER A 15 -12.36 -7.88 2.73
N ASN A 16 -11.12 -7.68 3.17
CA ASN A 16 -10.50 -8.47 4.22
C ASN A 16 -11.25 -8.34 5.55
N PHE A 17 -11.69 -7.13 5.92
CA PHE A 17 -12.51 -6.92 7.10
C PHE A 17 -13.82 -7.72 7.04
N ILE A 18 -14.50 -7.70 5.89
CA ILE A 18 -15.77 -8.44 5.70
C ILE A 18 -15.51 -9.95 5.82
N ILE A 19 -14.46 -10.47 5.18
CA ILE A 19 -14.07 -11.89 5.25
C ILE A 19 -13.82 -12.30 6.70
N LEU A 20 -12.98 -11.56 7.41
CA LEU A 20 -12.62 -11.87 8.79
C LEU A 20 -13.83 -11.82 9.72
N ARG A 21 -14.73 -10.86 9.53
CA ARG A 21 -15.95 -10.75 10.31
C ARG A 21 -16.93 -11.91 10.07
N VAL A 22 -17.08 -12.33 8.81
CA VAL A 22 -17.91 -13.50 8.46
C VAL A 22 -17.30 -14.80 8.99
N LEU A 23 -16.00 -15.00 8.89
CA LEU A 23 -15.33 -16.20 9.43
C LEU A 23 -15.43 -16.25 10.97
N ARG A 24 -15.29 -15.09 11.63
CA ARG A 24 -15.44 -14.99 13.07
C ARG A 24 -16.87 -15.35 13.53
N SER A 25 -17.89 -14.89 12.81
CA SER A 25 -19.29 -15.21 13.14
C SER A 25 -19.63 -16.70 12.94
N LYS A 26 -18.82 -17.42 12.14
CA LYS A 26 -18.93 -18.87 11.92
C LYS A 26 -17.97 -19.68 12.79
N GLU A 27 -17.25 -19.04 13.71
CA GLU A 27 -16.22 -19.64 14.58
C GLU A 27 -15.09 -20.37 13.80
N ALA A 28 -14.88 -20.01 12.52
CA ALA A 28 -13.92 -20.65 11.64
C ALA A 28 -12.53 -19.97 11.75
N PHE A 29 -11.96 -19.97 12.95
CA PHE A 29 -10.70 -19.27 13.25
C PHE A 29 -9.50 -19.78 12.44
N ASP A 30 -9.43 -21.08 12.18
CA ASP A 30 -8.34 -21.72 11.42
C ASP A 30 -8.27 -21.22 9.96
N LEU A 31 -9.41 -20.76 9.42
CA LEU A 31 -9.51 -20.28 8.04
C LEU A 31 -9.19 -18.79 7.90
N MET A 32 -9.14 -18.02 8.98
CA MET A 32 -8.91 -16.58 8.92
C MET A 32 -7.56 -16.22 8.27
N GLY A 33 -6.49 -16.92 8.64
CA GLY A 33 -5.16 -16.70 8.08
C GLY A 33 -5.09 -16.97 6.58
N PRO A 34 -5.43 -18.20 6.11
CA PRO A 34 -5.42 -18.52 4.69
C PRO A 34 -6.31 -17.63 3.83
N TYR A 35 -7.53 -17.33 4.26
CA TYR A 35 -8.44 -16.47 3.51
C TYR A 35 -7.96 -15.01 3.45
N SER A 36 -7.40 -14.49 4.55
CA SER A 36 -6.79 -13.15 4.56
C SER A 36 -5.61 -13.07 3.61
N LEU A 37 -4.69 -14.04 3.64
CA LEU A 37 -3.56 -14.10 2.72
C LEU A 37 -4.01 -14.22 1.26
N GLY A 38 -5.00 -15.06 0.98
CA GLY A 38 -5.57 -15.22 -0.36
C GLY A 38 -6.20 -13.92 -0.88
N ASN A 39 -6.95 -13.20 -0.03
CA ASN A 39 -7.53 -11.91 -0.38
C ASN A 39 -6.44 -10.88 -0.76
N TRP A 40 -5.41 -10.72 0.08
CA TRP A 40 -4.30 -9.81 -0.21
C TRP A 40 -3.56 -10.20 -1.48
N ALA A 41 -3.26 -11.50 -1.68
CA ALA A 41 -2.59 -12.01 -2.87
C ALA A 41 -3.40 -11.71 -4.15
N LEU A 42 -4.71 -11.89 -4.12
CA LEU A 42 -5.61 -11.61 -5.25
C LEU A 42 -5.59 -10.12 -5.63
N PHE A 43 -5.73 -9.22 -4.65
CA PHE A 43 -5.71 -7.77 -4.91
C PHE A 43 -4.33 -7.30 -5.38
N LEU A 44 -3.23 -7.86 -4.85
CA LEU A 44 -1.88 -7.58 -5.33
C LEU A 44 -1.70 -8.03 -6.77
N LEU A 45 -2.15 -9.23 -7.13
CA LEU A 45 -2.09 -9.75 -8.50
C LEU A 45 -2.86 -8.83 -9.47
N VAL A 46 -4.08 -8.45 -9.12
CA VAL A 46 -4.86 -7.47 -9.89
C VAL A 46 -4.12 -6.14 -10.01
N GLY A 47 -3.54 -5.64 -8.91
CA GLY A 47 -2.76 -4.40 -8.89
C GLY A 47 -1.55 -4.45 -9.82
N PHE A 48 -0.80 -5.55 -9.82
CA PHE A 48 0.34 -5.72 -10.73
C PHE A 48 -0.08 -5.81 -12.19
N ILE A 49 -1.20 -6.48 -12.52
CA ILE A 49 -1.74 -6.52 -13.89
C ILE A 49 -2.08 -5.11 -14.37
N PHE A 50 -2.86 -4.34 -13.58
CA PHE A 50 -3.19 -2.96 -13.92
C PHE A 50 -1.97 -2.06 -14.02
N MET A 51 -1.02 -2.21 -13.10
CA MET A 51 0.25 -1.49 -13.11
C MET A 51 1.04 -1.77 -14.39
N PHE A 52 1.13 -3.04 -14.81
CA PHE A 52 1.83 -3.43 -16.03
C PHE A 52 1.19 -2.81 -17.29
N ILE A 53 -0.15 -2.83 -17.37
CA ILE A 53 -0.89 -2.19 -18.47
C ILE A 53 -0.63 -0.68 -18.48
N LEU A 54 -0.72 -0.03 -17.31
CA LEU A 54 -0.48 1.40 -17.16
C LEU A 54 0.94 1.80 -17.54
N LEU A 55 1.95 1.05 -17.08
CA LEU A 55 3.34 1.29 -17.41
C LEU A 55 3.63 1.13 -18.91
N ARG A 56 3.04 0.10 -19.56
CA ARG A 56 3.15 -0.06 -21.01
C ARG A 56 2.61 1.15 -21.76
N LYS A 57 1.46 1.69 -21.33
CA LYS A 57 0.87 2.89 -21.94
C LYS A 57 1.75 4.11 -21.72
N LEU A 58 2.20 4.36 -20.49
CA LEU A 58 3.05 5.50 -20.14
C LEU A 58 4.42 5.46 -20.84
N ASN A 59 5.05 4.29 -20.93
CA ASN A 59 6.35 4.15 -21.61
C ASN A 59 6.28 4.42 -23.12
N ARG A 60 5.12 4.21 -23.73
CA ARG A 60 4.89 4.56 -25.15
C ARG A 60 4.88 6.08 -25.39
N GLU A 61 4.52 6.86 -24.38
CA GLU A 61 4.38 8.33 -24.45
C GLU A 61 5.65 9.06 -23.97
N ARG A 62 6.52 8.40 -23.20
CA ARG A 62 7.75 9.01 -22.63
C ARG A 62 8.92 8.96 -23.61
N LYS A 63 9.45 10.14 -23.98
CA LYS A 63 10.63 10.29 -24.85
C LYS A 63 11.97 10.40 -24.11
N VAL A 64 11.99 10.69 -22.81
CA VAL A 64 13.22 10.91 -22.03
C VAL A 64 13.11 10.26 -20.65
N TYR A 65 14.10 9.44 -20.31
CA TYR A 65 14.26 8.86 -18.96
C TYR A 65 15.20 9.75 -18.13
N SER A 66 14.76 10.21 -16.97
CA SER A 66 15.58 10.91 -16.00
C SER A 66 16.29 9.91 -15.08
N HIS A 67 17.50 10.26 -14.62
CA HIS A 67 18.20 9.51 -13.58
C HIS A 67 17.33 9.34 -12.31
N LEU A 68 16.50 10.33 -12.00
CA LEU A 68 15.57 10.30 -10.88
C LEU A 68 14.54 9.17 -11.02
N ASP A 69 14.03 8.91 -12.23
CA ASP A 69 13.09 7.81 -12.51
C ASP A 69 13.72 6.44 -12.22
N SER A 70 15.03 6.29 -12.49
CA SER A 70 15.76 5.05 -12.21
C SER A 70 15.87 4.79 -10.71
N TYR A 71 16.23 5.80 -9.90
CA TYR A 71 16.30 5.65 -8.45
C TYR A 71 14.94 5.39 -7.81
N PHE A 72 13.90 6.06 -8.33
CA PHE A 72 12.53 5.84 -7.88
C PHE A 72 12.07 4.40 -8.15
N ASN A 73 12.35 3.86 -9.33
CA ASN A 73 12.03 2.48 -9.67
C ASN A 73 12.79 1.47 -8.79
N LYS A 74 14.08 1.71 -8.53
CA LYS A 74 14.89 0.87 -7.63
C LYS A 74 14.36 0.89 -6.20
N LEU A 75 13.96 2.07 -5.68
CA LEU A 75 13.33 2.19 -4.38
C LEU A 75 12.10 1.28 -4.27
N TRP A 76 11.21 1.33 -5.26
CA TRP A 76 10.00 0.51 -5.25
C TRP A 76 10.27 -0.98 -5.43
N GLN A 77 11.29 -1.37 -6.20
CA GLN A 77 11.71 -2.77 -6.30
C GLN A 77 12.21 -3.30 -4.95
N VAL A 78 13.05 -2.53 -4.25
CA VAL A 78 13.52 -2.89 -2.90
C VAL A 78 12.35 -2.94 -1.91
N THR A 79 11.40 -2.01 -2.01
CA THR A 79 10.20 -1.99 -1.17
C THR A 79 9.34 -3.24 -1.38
N VAL A 80 9.13 -3.68 -2.63
CA VAL A 80 8.40 -4.92 -2.94
C VAL A 80 9.13 -6.12 -2.33
N ALA A 81 10.45 -6.21 -2.49
CA ALA A 81 11.24 -7.26 -1.86
C ALA A 81 11.11 -7.24 -0.32
N ALA A 82 11.15 -6.05 0.30
CA ALA A 82 10.95 -5.88 1.74
C ALA A 82 9.55 -6.33 2.20
N PHE A 83 8.50 -6.10 1.40
CA PHE A 83 7.16 -6.62 1.69
C PHE A 83 7.13 -8.15 1.71
N PHE A 84 7.75 -8.82 0.74
CA PHE A 84 7.80 -10.29 0.72
C PHE A 84 8.58 -10.85 1.91
N VAL A 85 9.76 -10.32 2.18
CA VAL A 85 10.59 -10.74 3.32
C VAL A 85 9.88 -10.46 4.64
N GLY A 86 9.28 -9.28 4.80
CA GLY A 86 8.53 -8.90 6.00
C GLY A 86 7.32 -9.81 6.22
N THR A 87 6.55 -10.12 5.17
CA THR A 87 5.44 -11.08 5.26
C THR A 87 5.91 -12.45 5.68
N PHE A 88 7.00 -12.96 5.10
CA PHE A 88 7.58 -14.24 5.47
C PHE A 88 7.99 -14.26 6.94
N ILE A 89 8.67 -13.22 7.41
CA ILE A 89 9.08 -13.08 8.82
C ILE A 89 7.85 -13.08 9.74
N CYS A 90 6.80 -12.31 9.40
CA CYS A 90 5.58 -12.25 10.19
C CYS A 90 4.92 -13.64 10.32
N ILE A 91 4.81 -14.38 9.20
CA ILE A 91 4.24 -15.74 9.20
C ILE A 91 5.08 -16.68 10.08
N ARG A 92 6.41 -16.62 9.98
CA ARG A 92 7.31 -17.48 10.75
C ARG A 92 7.27 -17.21 12.25
N LEU A 93 7.10 -15.93 12.63
CA LEU A 93 7.07 -15.50 14.03
C LEU A 93 5.64 -15.48 14.61
N GLY A 94 4.61 -15.78 13.83
CA GLY A 94 3.20 -15.67 14.27
C GLY A 94 2.76 -14.24 14.58
N ILE A 95 3.40 -13.24 13.97
CA ILE A 95 3.10 -11.82 14.18
C ILE A 95 2.10 -11.37 13.11
N ILE A 96 1.16 -10.50 13.49
CA ILE A 96 0.19 -9.92 12.56
C ILE A 96 0.93 -8.98 11.58
N PRO A 97 0.82 -9.18 10.24
CA PRO A 97 1.61 -8.43 9.25
C PRO A 97 1.37 -6.91 9.18
N PRO A 98 0.14 -6.36 9.34
CA PRO A 98 -0.15 -4.95 9.07
C PRO A 98 0.78 -3.93 9.72
N PRO A 99 1.21 -4.02 10.99
CA PRO A 99 2.13 -3.05 11.57
C PRO A 99 3.44 -2.92 10.77
N ILE A 100 4.05 -4.05 10.43
CA ILE A 100 5.33 -4.07 9.68
C ILE A 100 5.10 -3.60 8.24
N MET A 101 4.00 -4.00 7.60
CA MET A 101 3.66 -3.57 6.24
C MET A 101 3.45 -2.06 6.17
N LEU A 102 2.73 -1.47 7.12
CA LEU A 102 2.52 -0.02 7.20
C LEU A 102 3.83 0.74 7.44
N LEU A 103 4.74 0.18 8.25
CA LEU A 103 6.06 0.76 8.48
C LEU A 103 6.87 0.83 7.16
N ILE A 104 6.94 -0.29 6.42
CA ILE A 104 7.64 -0.36 5.14
C ILE A 104 7.00 0.60 4.11
N ALA A 105 5.67 0.64 4.04
CA ALA A 105 4.93 1.57 3.19
C ALA A 105 5.24 3.03 3.54
N GLY A 106 5.28 3.36 4.83
CA GLY A 106 5.61 4.68 5.34
C GLY A 106 7.01 5.14 4.93
N LEU A 107 8.01 4.27 5.08
CA LEU A 107 9.37 4.54 4.65
C LEU A 107 9.43 4.83 3.14
N ALA A 108 8.90 3.92 2.32
CA ALA A 108 8.92 4.07 0.88
C ALA A 108 8.19 5.33 0.40
N THR A 109 7.03 5.63 1.00
CA THR A 109 6.20 6.79 0.64
C THR A 109 6.86 8.10 1.05
N THR A 110 7.44 8.17 2.27
CA THR A 110 8.17 9.34 2.76
C THR A 110 9.37 9.63 1.86
N VAL A 111 10.20 8.63 1.58
CA VAL A 111 11.36 8.77 0.69
C VAL A 111 10.94 9.18 -0.73
N SER A 112 9.85 8.60 -1.24
CA SER A 112 9.27 9.00 -2.53
C SER A 112 8.85 10.46 -2.56
N GLY A 113 8.21 10.93 -1.48
CA GLY A 113 7.79 12.32 -1.32
C GLY A 113 8.97 13.29 -1.28
N LEU A 114 10.04 12.91 -0.60
CA LEU A 114 11.28 13.69 -0.55
C LEU A 114 11.98 13.76 -1.93
N PHE A 115 12.04 12.65 -2.67
CA PHE A 115 12.61 12.63 -4.03
C PHE A 115 11.85 13.53 -4.99
N ILE A 116 10.52 13.50 -4.95
CA ILE A 116 9.66 14.30 -5.82
C ILE A 116 9.53 15.75 -5.29
N ARG A 117 10.02 16.05 -4.07
CA ARG A 117 9.86 17.32 -3.36
C ARG A 117 8.38 17.70 -3.18
N PHE A 118 7.53 16.72 -2.90
CA PHE A 118 6.09 16.89 -2.77
C PHE A 118 5.65 16.67 -1.31
N LYS A 119 5.45 17.78 -0.58
CA LYS A 119 5.11 17.77 0.85
C LYS A 119 3.90 16.91 1.23
N PRO A 120 2.76 16.91 0.49
CA PRO A 120 1.62 16.07 0.85
C PRO A 120 1.94 14.57 0.87
N LEU A 121 2.84 14.10 0.00
CA LEU A 121 3.26 12.70 -0.03
C LEU A 121 4.16 12.35 1.16
N VAL A 122 5.00 13.29 1.61
CA VAL A 122 5.81 13.13 2.84
C VAL A 122 4.89 13.00 4.06
N ILE A 123 3.87 13.87 4.17
CA ILE A 123 2.88 13.81 5.25
C ILE A 123 2.11 12.48 5.20
N GLY A 124 1.72 12.03 4.01
CA GLY A 124 1.11 10.71 3.81
C GLY A 124 2.00 9.55 4.28
N GLY A 125 3.31 9.64 4.01
CA GLY A 125 4.28 8.67 4.51
C GLY A 125 4.40 8.67 6.03
N ILE A 126 4.40 9.85 6.66
CA ILE A 126 4.41 9.99 8.12
C ILE A 126 3.13 9.43 8.74
N SER A 127 1.97 9.62 8.11
CA SER A 127 0.72 9.03 8.59
C SER A 127 0.78 7.51 8.68
N PHE A 128 1.45 6.83 7.75
CA PHE A 128 1.66 5.38 7.83
C PHE A 128 2.42 4.96 9.08
N PHE A 129 3.40 5.73 9.55
CA PHE A 129 4.09 5.43 10.82
C PHE A 129 3.15 5.50 12.01
N LEU A 130 2.29 6.52 12.08
CA LEU A 130 1.29 6.65 13.14
C LEU A 130 0.30 5.48 13.12
N PHE A 131 -0.20 5.11 11.93
CA PHE A 131 -1.07 3.95 11.77
C PHE A 131 -0.36 2.62 12.06
N SER A 132 0.93 2.49 11.73
CA SER A 132 1.75 1.33 12.09
C SER A 132 1.81 1.15 13.61
N MET A 133 2.08 2.22 14.35
CA MET A 133 2.06 2.19 15.82
C MET A 133 0.67 1.83 16.34
N ALA A 134 -0.39 2.47 15.86
CA ALA A 134 -1.76 2.18 16.26
C ALA A 134 -2.15 0.72 15.99
N ALA A 135 -1.67 0.13 14.89
CA ALA A 135 -1.93 -1.25 14.52
C ALA A 135 -1.37 -2.27 15.52
N THR A 136 -0.35 -1.92 16.32
CA THR A 136 0.20 -2.83 17.34
C THR A 136 -0.74 -3.04 18.51
N PHE A 137 -1.70 -2.15 18.73
CA PHE A 137 -2.68 -2.23 19.82
C PHE A 137 -3.98 -2.94 19.43
N ILE A 138 -4.15 -3.30 18.14
CA ILE A 138 -5.38 -3.88 17.61
C ILE A 138 -5.12 -5.33 17.19
N ASN A 139 -5.72 -6.28 17.89
CA ASN A 139 -5.55 -7.73 17.67
C ASN A 139 -6.83 -8.42 17.15
N ASN A 140 -7.68 -7.70 16.42
CA ASN A 140 -8.94 -8.21 15.91
C ASN A 140 -9.17 -7.79 14.45
N GLU A 141 -10.35 -8.11 13.89
CA GLU A 141 -10.71 -7.78 12.49
C GLU A 141 -10.63 -6.29 12.15
N TYR A 142 -10.72 -5.40 13.14
CA TYR A 142 -10.65 -3.94 12.93
C TYR A 142 -9.28 -3.47 12.44
N ILE A 143 -8.23 -4.31 12.58
CA ILE A 143 -6.90 -4.00 12.00
C ILE A 143 -6.98 -3.83 10.48
N ALA A 144 -7.89 -4.54 9.80
CA ALA A 144 -8.09 -4.41 8.36
C ALA A 144 -8.70 -3.04 7.99
N LEU A 145 -9.63 -2.53 8.80
CA LEU A 145 -10.18 -1.18 8.63
C LEU A 145 -9.12 -0.10 8.92
N LEU A 146 -8.34 -0.28 9.99
CA LEU A 146 -7.24 0.63 10.30
C LEU A 146 -6.24 0.69 9.13
N THR A 147 -5.89 -0.47 8.56
CA THR A 147 -5.01 -0.54 7.39
C THR A 147 -5.62 0.20 6.18
N SER A 148 -6.93 0.03 5.93
CA SER A 148 -7.63 0.76 4.87
C SER A 148 -7.60 2.28 5.11
N ALA A 149 -7.83 2.74 6.33
CA ALA A 149 -7.75 4.15 6.69
C ALA A 149 -6.33 4.70 6.49
N ALA A 150 -5.31 3.94 6.89
CA ALA A 150 -3.91 4.30 6.65
C ALA A 150 -3.61 4.49 5.15
N ILE A 151 -4.13 3.60 4.29
CA ILE A 151 -3.94 3.67 2.84
C ILE A 151 -4.66 4.89 2.25
N VAL A 152 -5.86 5.20 2.71
CA VAL A 152 -6.57 6.42 2.30
C VAL A 152 -5.76 7.65 2.64
N CYS A 153 -5.28 7.78 3.88
CA CYS A 153 -4.47 8.92 4.32
C CYS A 153 -3.10 8.98 3.65
N GLY A 154 -2.45 7.84 3.44
CA GLY A 154 -1.08 7.76 2.94
C GLY A 154 -0.96 7.78 1.41
N TYR A 155 -1.95 7.27 0.68
CA TYR A 155 -1.90 7.17 -0.78
C TYR A 155 -3.01 7.94 -1.49
N LEU A 156 -4.28 7.83 -1.08
CA LEU A 156 -5.38 8.45 -1.82
C LEU A 156 -5.36 9.97 -1.67
N ILE A 157 -5.29 10.47 -0.45
CA ILE A 157 -5.25 11.92 -0.21
C ILE A 157 -4.06 12.57 -0.91
N PRO A 158 -2.78 12.16 -0.67
CA PRO A 158 -1.65 12.75 -1.39
C PRO A 158 -1.69 12.52 -2.89
N GLY A 159 -2.23 11.40 -3.35
CA GLY A 159 -2.37 11.07 -4.76
C GLY A 159 -3.32 12.01 -5.50
N TYR A 160 -4.44 12.41 -4.88
CA TYR A 160 -5.35 13.42 -5.45
C TYR A 160 -4.70 14.79 -5.47
N PHE A 161 -4.00 15.20 -4.42
CA PHE A 161 -3.24 16.47 -4.42
C PHE A 161 -2.17 16.50 -5.53
N LEU A 162 -1.49 15.38 -5.75
CA LEU A 162 -0.50 15.27 -6.83
C LEU A 162 -1.14 15.39 -8.22
N LYS A 163 -2.34 14.82 -8.40
CA LYS A 163 -3.09 14.93 -9.65
C LYS A 163 -3.49 16.39 -9.91
N SER A 164 -4.10 17.07 -8.93
CA SER A 164 -4.51 18.48 -9.05
C SER A 164 -3.33 19.42 -9.31
N ALA A 165 -2.19 19.20 -8.65
CA ALA A 165 -1.00 20.01 -8.88
C ALA A 165 -0.45 19.87 -10.32
N LYS A 166 -0.54 18.68 -10.92
CA LYS A 166 -0.15 18.47 -12.31
C LYS A 166 -1.10 19.11 -13.31
N GLU A 167 -2.39 19.10 -13.03
CA GLU A 167 -3.41 19.74 -13.89
C GLU A 167 -3.20 21.25 -13.94
N GLN A 168 -2.83 21.89 -12.82
CA GLN A 168 -2.53 23.33 -12.74
C GLN A 168 -1.23 23.73 -13.49
N GLN A 169 -0.27 22.82 -13.65
CA GLN A 169 0.96 23.11 -14.40
C GLN A 169 0.80 22.99 -15.91
N ASN A 170 -0.26 22.34 -16.37
CA ASN A 170 -0.53 22.11 -17.81
C ASN A 170 -1.53 23.14 -18.40
N VAL A 171 -1.97 24.14 -17.63
CA VAL A 171 -2.77 25.30 -18.04
C VAL A 171 -1.89 26.53 -18.07
#